data_4502492fd7e6a964d61d6118bad22208
#
_entry.id   4502492fd7e6a964d61d6118bad22208
#
_cell.length_a   1.000
_cell.length_b   1.000
_cell.length_c   1.000
_cell.angle_alpha   90.00
_cell.angle_beta   90.00
_cell.angle_gamma   90.00
#
_symmetry.space_group_name_H-M   'P 1'
#
loop_
_entity.id
_entity.type
_entity.pdbx_description
1 polymer ?
#
loop_
_entity_poly.entity_id
_entity_poly.type
_entity_poly.pdbx_seq_one_letter_code
_entity_poly.pdbx_strand_id
1 'polypeptide(L)'
;PISGSVWDANDDAQLGELKTLGELTQVAWKHDVQVMIEGPGHVPMQLIKENMDLQLEHCYEAPFYTLGPLTTDIAPGYDHITSAIGAAQIGWYGTAMLCYVTPKEHLGLPDKKDVKDGIMAYKIAAHAADLAKGHPGAQIRDNALSKARFEFRWEDQFNLGLDPDTAREFHDETLPQQGAKVAHFCSMCGPHFCSMKITQDVRDYA
;
A
#
# COMPACT_ATOMS: atom_id res chain seq x y z
N PRO A 1 -0.67 -0.53 20.24
CA PRO A 1 0.72 -0.11 20.09
C PRO A 1 0.97 1.22 20.78
N ILE A 2 2.11 1.36 21.43
CA ILE A 2 2.58 2.60 22.05
C ILE A 2 3.30 3.40 20.97
N SER A 3 2.64 4.26 20.28
CA SER A 3 3.16 5.28 19.36
C SER A 3 1.98 6.00 18.73
N GLY A 4 1.64 7.13 19.28
CA GLY A 4 0.50 7.95 18.85
C GLY A 4 0.89 9.12 17.93
N SER A 5 2.19 9.33 17.71
CA SER A 5 2.73 10.36 16.83
C SER A 5 4.16 10.04 16.44
N VAL A 6 4.70 10.70 15.42
CA VAL A 6 6.13 10.52 15.06
C VAL A 6 7.09 11.06 16.13
N TRP A 7 6.57 11.79 17.10
CA TRP A 7 7.35 12.34 18.24
C TRP A 7 7.89 11.26 19.17
N ASP A 8 7.14 10.18 19.38
CA ASP A 8 7.48 9.07 20.28
C ASP A 8 7.91 7.80 19.55
N ALA A 9 8.22 7.91 18.26
CA ALA A 9 8.66 6.80 17.45
C ALA A 9 9.99 6.21 17.92
N ASN A 10 10.03 4.88 18.12
CA ASN A 10 11.19 4.11 18.58
C ASN A 10 11.76 4.63 19.92
N ASP A 11 10.94 5.21 20.77
CA ASP A 11 11.36 5.60 22.12
C ASP A 11 11.47 4.39 23.07
N ASP A 12 11.93 4.63 24.29
CA ASP A 12 12.09 3.58 25.31
C ASP A 12 10.77 2.87 25.64
N ALA A 13 9.64 3.58 25.59
CA ALA A 13 8.34 2.98 25.86
C ALA A 13 7.91 2.02 24.74
N GLN A 14 8.04 2.43 23.49
CA GLN A 14 7.73 1.59 22.34
C GLN A 14 8.66 0.36 22.27
N LEU A 15 9.95 0.53 22.46
CA LEU A 15 10.90 -0.58 22.47
C LEU A 15 10.70 -1.49 23.70
N GLY A 16 10.29 -0.94 24.84
CA GLY A 16 9.92 -1.70 26.04
C GLY A 16 8.66 -2.57 25.80
N GLU A 17 7.64 -2.02 25.11
CA GLU A 17 6.47 -2.78 24.69
C GLU A 17 6.89 -3.96 23.79
N LEU A 18 7.72 -3.73 22.80
CA LEU A 18 8.16 -4.75 21.86
C LEU A 18 8.88 -5.91 22.55
N LYS A 19 9.75 -5.61 23.51
CA LYS A 19 10.42 -6.63 24.33
C LYS A 19 9.44 -7.45 25.15
N THR A 20 8.46 -6.80 25.77
CA THR A 20 7.40 -7.46 26.55
C THR A 20 6.55 -8.36 25.65
N LEU A 21 6.21 -7.93 24.45
CA LEU A 21 5.50 -8.76 23.46
C LEU A 21 6.31 -10.00 23.06
N GLY A 22 7.63 -9.86 22.93
CA GLY A 22 8.53 -11.01 22.72
C GLY A 22 8.49 -12.02 23.87
N GLU A 23 8.51 -11.56 25.14
CA GLU A 23 8.37 -12.42 26.30
C GLU A 23 7.01 -13.14 26.32
N LEU A 24 5.93 -12.43 26.05
CA LEU A 24 4.58 -12.99 25.96
C LEU A 24 4.43 -14.01 24.83
N THR A 25 5.12 -13.79 23.73
CA THR A 25 5.18 -14.75 22.61
C THR A 25 5.73 -16.10 23.08
N GLN A 26 6.81 -16.09 23.86
CA GLN A 26 7.37 -17.32 24.42
C GLN A 26 6.42 -18.02 25.39
N VAL A 27 5.61 -17.27 26.15
CA VAL A 27 4.58 -17.84 27.02
C VAL A 27 3.49 -18.52 26.19
N ALA A 28 2.97 -17.83 25.16
CA ALA A 28 1.93 -18.37 24.29
C ALA A 28 2.37 -19.66 23.58
N TRP A 29 3.58 -19.69 23.05
CA TRP A 29 4.13 -20.86 22.33
C TRP A 29 4.31 -22.09 23.24
N LYS A 30 4.58 -21.92 24.54
CA LYS A 30 4.58 -23.04 25.50
C LYS A 30 3.22 -23.70 25.65
N HIS A 31 2.16 -23.04 25.23
CA HIS A 31 0.79 -23.55 25.27
C HIS A 31 0.24 -23.87 23.87
N ASP A 32 1.10 -23.98 22.86
CA ASP A 32 0.73 -24.23 21.46
C ASP A 32 -0.24 -23.17 20.88
N VAL A 33 -0.16 -21.92 21.36
CA VAL A 33 -0.99 -20.82 20.90
C VAL A 33 -0.21 -20.00 19.87
N GLN A 34 -0.83 -19.80 18.69
CA GLN A 34 -0.31 -18.90 17.68
C GLN A 34 -0.39 -17.44 18.14
N VAL A 35 0.58 -16.63 17.76
CA VAL A 35 0.64 -15.21 18.09
C VAL A 35 0.85 -14.38 16.83
N MET A 36 0.43 -13.13 16.91
CA MET A 36 0.75 -12.08 15.96
C MET A 36 1.09 -10.83 16.79
N ILE A 37 2.23 -10.24 16.50
CA ILE A 37 2.74 -9.08 17.23
C ILE A 37 2.15 -7.83 16.61
N GLU A 38 1.49 -6.99 17.38
CA GLU A 38 1.04 -5.69 16.92
C GLU A 38 2.20 -4.69 16.92
N GLY A 39 2.34 -3.97 15.82
CA GLY A 39 3.43 -3.04 15.59
C GLY A 39 3.05 -1.57 15.73
N PRO A 40 4.00 -0.67 15.50
CA PRO A 40 3.83 0.76 15.73
C PRO A 40 2.87 1.41 14.74
N GLY A 41 2.16 2.47 15.20
CA GLY A 41 1.28 3.26 14.38
C GLY A 41 1.96 4.45 13.67
N HIS A 42 3.02 5.03 14.26
CA HIS A 42 3.67 6.23 13.75
C HIS A 42 5.18 6.05 13.80
N VAL A 43 5.83 5.92 12.65
CA VAL A 43 7.29 5.81 12.53
C VAL A 43 7.75 6.53 11.27
N PRO A 44 8.62 7.54 11.36
CA PRO A 44 9.18 8.19 10.19
C PRO A 44 10.04 7.21 9.39
N MET A 45 10.12 7.42 8.09
CA MET A 45 10.69 6.46 7.13
C MET A 45 12.07 5.93 7.51
N GLN A 46 12.94 6.79 8.01
CA GLN A 46 14.32 6.43 8.37
C GLN A 46 14.43 5.46 9.55
N LEU A 47 13.39 5.36 10.39
CA LEU A 47 13.36 4.48 11.57
C LEU A 47 12.59 3.16 11.35
N ILE A 48 11.89 3.03 10.23
CA ILE A 48 11.03 1.86 9.94
C ILE A 48 11.85 0.57 9.88
N LYS A 49 13.02 0.61 9.23
CA LYS A 49 13.86 -0.59 9.13
C LYS A 49 14.34 -1.06 10.49
N GLU A 50 14.82 -0.13 11.32
CA GLU A 50 15.24 -0.43 12.68
C GLU A 50 14.11 -1.06 13.51
N ASN A 51 12.91 -0.49 13.42
CA ASN A 51 11.74 -1.04 14.11
C ASN A 51 11.44 -2.48 13.68
N MET A 52 11.49 -2.78 12.38
CA MET A 52 11.30 -4.12 11.86
C MET A 52 12.39 -5.09 12.33
N ASP A 53 13.66 -4.67 12.25
CA ASP A 53 14.78 -5.51 12.67
C ASP A 53 14.69 -5.85 14.17
N LEU A 54 14.34 -4.88 15.01
CA LEU A 54 14.14 -5.10 16.46
C LEU A 54 12.96 -6.05 16.75
N GLN A 55 11.88 -5.97 15.98
CA GLN A 55 10.79 -6.92 16.12
C GLN A 55 11.22 -8.35 15.79
N LEU A 56 11.92 -8.55 14.70
CA LEU A 56 12.44 -9.86 14.31
C LEU A 56 13.33 -10.45 15.40
N GLU A 57 14.21 -9.61 15.99
CA GLU A 57 15.12 -10.01 17.05
C GLU A 57 14.39 -10.33 18.36
N HIS A 58 13.58 -9.39 18.86
CA HIS A 58 12.97 -9.50 20.19
C HIS A 58 11.75 -10.42 20.22
N CYS A 59 11.03 -10.55 19.11
CA CYS A 59 9.81 -11.37 19.01
C CYS A 59 10.03 -12.69 18.26
N TYR A 60 11.27 -13.12 18.08
CA TYR A 60 11.62 -14.43 17.51
C TYR A 60 11.01 -14.70 16.15
N GLU A 61 10.98 -13.68 15.28
CA GLU A 61 10.37 -13.74 13.95
C GLU A 61 8.86 -14.07 13.95
N ALA A 62 8.17 -13.89 15.07
CA ALA A 62 6.71 -14.01 15.11
C ALA A 62 6.08 -13.02 14.10
N PRO A 63 4.95 -13.39 13.46
CA PRO A 63 4.31 -12.51 12.47
C PRO A 63 4.04 -11.11 13.01
N PHE A 64 4.48 -10.09 12.29
CA PHE A 64 4.29 -8.69 12.65
C PHE A 64 3.07 -8.12 11.93
N TYR A 65 2.18 -7.49 12.69
CA TYR A 65 0.97 -6.80 12.23
C TYR A 65 1.12 -5.32 12.53
N THR A 66 1.20 -4.48 11.50
CA THR A 66 1.50 -3.07 11.67
C THR A 66 0.35 -2.17 11.25
N LEU A 67 0.07 -1.15 12.04
CA LEU A 67 -0.84 -0.07 11.70
C LEU A 67 -0.06 1.02 10.94
N GLY A 68 0.04 0.89 9.64
CA GLY A 68 0.89 1.75 8.85
C GLY A 68 2.30 1.17 8.70
N PRO A 69 3.31 1.87 9.20
CA PRO A 69 3.23 3.07 10.06
C PRO A 69 2.98 4.38 9.29
N LEU A 70 2.33 5.34 9.95
CA LEU A 70 2.25 6.71 9.48
C LEU A 70 3.64 7.35 9.51
N THR A 71 4.11 7.83 8.36
CA THR A 71 5.49 8.32 8.22
C THR A 71 5.66 9.78 8.60
N THR A 72 4.55 10.51 8.74
CA THR A 72 4.50 11.92 9.12
C THR A 72 3.12 12.27 9.66
N ASP A 73 3.04 13.26 10.53
CA ASP A 73 1.78 13.75 11.13
C ASP A 73 1.27 15.04 10.46
N ILE A 74 1.90 15.47 9.35
CA ILE A 74 1.61 16.77 8.73
C ILE A 74 0.25 16.83 8.01
N ALA A 75 -0.40 15.70 7.77
CA ALA A 75 -1.55 15.61 6.89
C ALA A 75 -2.80 15.00 7.54
N PRO A 76 -3.38 15.62 8.59
CA PRO A 76 -4.66 15.16 9.14
C PRO A 76 -5.73 15.09 8.05
N GLY A 77 -6.52 14.02 8.00
CA GLY A 77 -7.49 13.76 6.94
C GLY A 77 -6.93 12.99 5.74
N TYR A 78 -5.63 12.73 5.72
CA TYR A 78 -4.93 11.97 4.68
C TYR A 78 -4.09 10.82 5.26
N ASP A 79 -4.44 10.35 6.45
CA ASP A 79 -3.68 9.33 7.18
C ASP A 79 -3.59 8.00 6.44
N HIS A 80 -4.56 7.67 5.58
CA HIS A 80 -4.49 6.51 4.68
C HIS A 80 -3.34 6.62 3.67
N ILE A 81 -2.94 7.83 3.29
CA ILE A 81 -1.79 8.06 2.38
C ILE A 81 -0.48 8.01 3.15
N THR A 82 -0.36 8.77 4.25
CA THR A 82 0.88 8.83 5.04
C THR A 82 1.25 7.46 5.60
N SER A 83 0.25 6.68 5.99
CA SER A 83 0.44 5.31 6.48
C SER A 83 0.72 4.29 5.38
N ALA A 84 0.12 4.44 4.19
CA ALA A 84 0.40 3.54 3.07
C ALA A 84 1.87 3.61 2.62
N ILE A 85 2.51 4.79 2.75
CA ILE A 85 3.95 4.94 2.48
C ILE A 85 4.75 4.04 3.41
N GLY A 86 4.50 4.13 4.71
CA GLY A 86 5.18 3.29 5.71
C GLY A 86 4.81 1.82 5.59
N ALA A 87 3.55 1.52 5.27
CA ALA A 87 3.08 0.15 5.06
C ALA A 87 3.81 -0.53 3.90
N ALA A 88 4.03 0.17 2.78
CA ALA A 88 4.80 -0.36 1.66
C ALA A 88 6.25 -0.63 2.08
N GLN A 89 6.86 0.27 2.84
CA GLN A 89 8.24 0.16 3.28
C GLN A 89 8.42 -0.98 4.30
N ILE A 90 7.61 -1.03 5.36
CA ILE A 90 7.72 -2.07 6.38
C ILE A 90 7.29 -3.44 5.84
N GLY A 91 6.32 -3.47 4.93
CA GLY A 91 5.92 -4.66 4.21
C GLY A 91 7.05 -5.24 3.37
N TRP A 92 7.83 -4.38 2.72
CA TRP A 92 9.06 -4.78 2.01
C TRP A 92 10.09 -5.38 2.97
N TYR A 93 10.24 -4.83 4.17
CA TYR A 93 11.21 -5.30 5.17
C TYR A 93 10.80 -6.57 5.91
N GLY A 94 9.52 -6.97 5.87
CA GLY A 94 9.14 -8.26 6.44
C GLY A 94 7.82 -8.34 7.21
N THR A 95 7.08 -7.25 7.38
CA THR A 95 5.76 -7.29 8.02
C THR A 95 4.87 -8.33 7.35
N ALA A 96 4.22 -9.16 8.17
CA ALA A 96 3.36 -10.25 7.69
C ALA A 96 1.95 -9.79 7.33
N MET A 97 1.41 -8.78 8.03
CA MET A 97 0.07 -8.26 7.82
C MET A 97 0.03 -6.75 8.06
N LEU A 98 -0.69 -6.04 7.20
CA LEU A 98 -0.90 -4.61 7.27
C LEU A 98 -2.32 -4.30 7.72
N CYS A 99 -2.48 -3.52 8.79
CA CYS A 99 -3.75 -2.91 9.18
C CYS A 99 -3.99 -1.66 8.36
N TYR A 100 -5.14 -1.58 7.68
CA TYR A 100 -5.45 -0.37 6.90
C TYR A 100 -5.82 0.81 7.83
N VAL A 101 -5.55 2.00 7.34
CA VAL A 101 -5.88 3.27 7.99
C VAL A 101 -6.84 4.04 7.08
N THR A 102 -7.85 4.66 7.66
CA THR A 102 -8.80 5.49 6.91
C THR A 102 -8.36 6.96 6.85
N PRO A 103 -8.93 7.79 5.94
CA PRO A 103 -8.71 9.24 5.96
C PRO A 103 -9.04 9.91 7.29
N LYS A 104 -9.94 9.31 8.08
CA LYS A 104 -10.45 9.86 9.35
C LYS A 104 -9.74 9.34 10.60
N GLU A 105 -8.61 8.65 10.45
CA GLU A 105 -7.81 8.26 11.60
C GLU A 105 -7.54 9.47 12.47
N HIS A 106 -7.68 9.35 13.80
CA HIS A 106 -7.57 10.42 14.80
C HIS A 106 -8.64 11.52 14.75
N LEU A 107 -9.52 11.58 13.73
CA LEU A 107 -10.45 12.68 13.54
C LEU A 107 -11.93 12.30 13.69
N GLY A 108 -12.30 11.04 13.45
CA GLY A 108 -13.69 10.63 13.53
C GLY A 108 -13.97 9.21 13.06
N LEU A 109 -15.25 8.83 13.10
CA LEU A 109 -15.67 7.50 12.66
C LEU A 109 -15.74 7.45 11.11
N PRO A 110 -15.15 6.43 10.48
CA PRO A 110 -15.17 6.30 9.03
C PRO A 110 -16.53 5.84 8.52
N ASP A 111 -16.92 6.32 7.35
CA ASP A 111 -18.02 5.78 6.57
C ASP A 111 -17.52 4.73 5.54
N LYS A 112 -18.42 4.21 4.69
CA LYS A 112 -18.08 3.19 3.69
C LYS A 112 -17.03 3.69 2.67
N LYS A 113 -17.09 4.96 2.31
CA LYS A 113 -16.14 5.56 1.38
C LYS A 113 -14.76 5.65 1.99
N ASP A 114 -14.68 6.12 3.23
CA ASP A 114 -13.42 6.21 3.97
C ASP A 114 -12.76 4.84 4.12
N VAL A 115 -13.56 3.80 4.41
CA VAL A 115 -13.09 2.40 4.49
C VAL A 115 -12.56 1.93 3.13
N LYS A 116 -13.30 2.20 2.03
CA LYS A 116 -12.83 1.88 0.68
C LYS A 116 -11.51 2.56 0.36
N ASP A 117 -11.40 3.86 0.63
CA ASP A 117 -10.19 4.64 0.35
C ASP A 117 -8.98 4.09 1.13
N GLY A 118 -9.16 3.77 2.41
CA GLY A 118 -8.13 3.15 3.24
C GLY A 118 -7.70 1.76 2.74
N ILE A 119 -8.66 0.89 2.44
CA ILE A 119 -8.38 -0.45 1.90
C ILE A 119 -7.64 -0.36 0.55
N MET A 120 -8.04 0.55 -0.33
CA MET A 120 -7.37 0.73 -1.62
C MET A 120 -5.93 1.18 -1.45
N ALA A 121 -5.67 2.16 -0.57
CA ALA A 121 -4.33 2.61 -0.27
C ALA A 121 -3.44 1.45 0.22
N TYR A 122 -3.98 0.60 1.10
CA TYR A 122 -3.23 -0.52 1.66
C TYR A 122 -3.06 -1.70 0.72
N LYS A 123 -4.02 -1.98 -0.15
CA LYS A 123 -3.82 -2.97 -1.22
C LYS A 123 -2.73 -2.55 -2.19
N ILE A 124 -2.63 -1.25 -2.49
CA ILE A 124 -1.55 -0.70 -3.31
C ILE A 124 -0.21 -0.84 -2.58
N ALA A 125 -0.14 -0.46 -1.30
CA ALA A 125 1.07 -0.57 -0.48
C ALA A 125 1.57 -2.02 -0.38
N ALA A 126 0.67 -2.97 -0.08
CA ALA A 126 0.99 -4.39 0.01
C ALA A 126 1.49 -4.95 -1.33
N HIS A 127 0.82 -4.60 -2.44
CA HIS A 127 1.25 -5.03 -3.77
C HIS A 127 2.64 -4.48 -4.13
N ALA A 128 2.91 -3.21 -3.84
CA ALA A 128 4.22 -2.60 -4.05
C ALA A 128 5.32 -3.31 -3.23
N ALA A 129 5.02 -3.66 -1.98
CA ALA A 129 5.93 -4.43 -1.12
C ALA A 129 6.19 -5.83 -1.68
N ASP A 130 5.16 -6.52 -2.18
CA ASP A 130 5.28 -7.86 -2.77
C ASP A 130 6.13 -7.84 -4.05
N LEU A 131 5.97 -6.82 -4.89
CA LEU A 131 6.85 -6.59 -6.05
C LEU A 131 8.30 -6.40 -5.61
N ALA A 132 8.55 -5.55 -4.61
CA ALA A 132 9.88 -5.25 -4.10
C ALA A 132 10.57 -6.46 -3.47
N LYS A 133 9.81 -7.34 -2.80
CA LYS A 133 10.31 -8.61 -2.24
C LYS A 133 10.56 -9.68 -3.30
N GLY A 134 10.09 -9.51 -4.52
CA GLY A 134 10.09 -10.55 -5.54
C GLY A 134 9.14 -11.70 -5.21
N HIS A 135 8.00 -11.42 -4.54
CA HIS A 135 7.02 -12.44 -4.19
C HIS A 135 6.52 -13.18 -5.44
N PRO A 136 6.53 -14.52 -5.44
CA PRO A 136 6.09 -15.30 -6.59
C PRO A 136 4.68 -14.95 -7.05
N GLY A 137 4.51 -14.60 -8.31
CA GLY A 137 3.23 -14.25 -8.90
C GLY A 137 2.81 -12.78 -8.79
N ALA A 138 3.41 -11.96 -7.91
CA ALA A 138 3.06 -10.55 -7.78
C ALA A 138 3.20 -9.79 -9.11
N GLN A 139 4.28 -10.02 -9.85
CA GLN A 139 4.58 -9.37 -11.12
C GLN A 139 3.64 -9.76 -12.27
N ILE A 140 2.95 -10.90 -12.19
CA ILE A 140 2.14 -11.43 -13.31
C ILE A 140 1.01 -10.48 -13.66
N ARG A 141 0.19 -10.09 -12.68
CA ARG A 141 -0.95 -9.17 -12.86
C ARG A 141 -0.47 -7.78 -13.26
N ASP A 142 0.59 -7.31 -12.65
CA ASP A 142 1.18 -6.01 -12.94
C ASP A 142 1.68 -5.92 -14.38
N ASN A 143 2.39 -6.94 -14.86
CA ASN A 143 2.84 -7.04 -16.27
C ASN A 143 1.66 -7.11 -17.25
N ALA A 144 0.61 -7.87 -16.92
CA ALA A 144 -0.58 -7.98 -17.76
C ALA A 144 -1.30 -6.63 -17.88
N LEU A 145 -1.46 -5.91 -16.77
CA LEU A 145 -2.05 -4.57 -16.78
C LEU A 145 -1.17 -3.56 -17.53
N SER A 146 0.14 -3.59 -17.30
CA SER A 146 1.09 -2.72 -18.00
C SER A 146 1.05 -2.92 -19.52
N LYS A 147 0.96 -4.17 -19.96
CA LYS A 147 0.79 -4.49 -21.38
C LYS A 147 -0.53 -3.99 -21.92
N ALA A 148 -1.63 -4.24 -21.22
CA ALA A 148 -2.96 -3.74 -21.60
C ALA A 148 -2.98 -2.21 -21.71
N ARG A 149 -2.33 -1.53 -20.77
CA ARG A 149 -2.18 -0.06 -20.77
C ARG A 149 -1.38 0.43 -21.98
N PHE A 150 -0.28 -0.19 -22.28
CA PHE A 150 0.56 0.20 -23.42
C PHE A 150 -0.14 -0.02 -24.77
N GLU A 151 -0.99 -1.05 -24.87
CA GLU A 151 -1.78 -1.39 -26.05
C GLU A 151 -3.14 -0.69 -26.13
N PHE A 152 -3.45 0.22 -25.19
CA PHE A 152 -4.74 0.92 -25.10
C PHE A 152 -5.95 -0.02 -25.00
N ARG A 153 -5.78 -1.19 -24.41
CA ARG A 153 -6.88 -2.13 -24.14
C ARG A 153 -7.58 -1.74 -22.84
N TRP A 154 -8.49 -0.76 -22.92
CA TRP A 154 -9.09 -0.10 -21.77
C TRP A 154 -9.87 -1.06 -20.87
N GLU A 155 -10.70 -1.92 -21.43
CA GLU A 155 -11.47 -2.87 -20.63
C GLU A 155 -10.58 -3.84 -19.85
N ASP A 156 -9.48 -4.29 -20.46
CA ASP A 156 -8.50 -5.13 -19.77
C ASP A 156 -7.78 -4.36 -18.65
N GLN A 157 -7.45 -3.08 -18.87
CA GLN A 157 -6.89 -2.24 -17.81
C GLN A 157 -7.82 -2.13 -16.61
N PHE A 158 -9.13 -1.90 -16.86
CA PHE A 158 -10.10 -1.78 -15.77
C PHE A 158 -10.24 -3.10 -15.02
N ASN A 159 -10.43 -4.20 -15.74
CA ASN A 159 -10.65 -5.52 -15.15
C ASN A 159 -9.42 -6.09 -14.41
N LEU A 160 -8.21 -5.72 -14.84
CA LEU A 160 -6.96 -6.05 -14.15
C LEU A 160 -6.66 -5.11 -12.98
N GLY A 161 -7.29 -3.95 -12.92
CA GLY A 161 -7.13 -2.96 -11.84
C GLY A 161 -7.68 -3.44 -10.50
N LEU A 162 -7.24 -2.81 -9.41
CA LEU A 162 -7.75 -3.09 -8.06
C LEU A 162 -9.17 -2.56 -7.84
N ASP A 163 -9.53 -1.46 -8.52
CA ASP A 163 -10.85 -0.83 -8.47
C ASP A 163 -11.33 -0.54 -9.90
N PRO A 164 -11.89 -1.54 -10.59
CA PRO A 164 -12.33 -1.41 -11.97
C PRO A 164 -13.47 -0.40 -12.16
N ASP A 165 -14.35 -0.26 -11.17
CA ASP A 165 -15.50 0.64 -11.25
C ASP A 165 -15.05 2.10 -11.24
N THR A 166 -14.20 2.48 -10.30
CA THR A 166 -13.62 3.84 -10.26
C THR A 166 -12.78 4.14 -11.50
N ALA A 167 -12.01 3.17 -11.99
CA ALA A 167 -11.20 3.37 -13.21
C ALA A 167 -12.09 3.61 -14.44
N ARG A 168 -13.19 2.88 -14.58
CA ARG A 168 -14.15 3.06 -15.67
C ARG A 168 -14.89 4.39 -15.55
N GLU A 169 -15.36 4.74 -14.36
CA GLU A 169 -16.02 6.01 -14.09
C GLU A 169 -15.16 7.20 -14.54
N PHE A 170 -13.91 7.25 -14.11
CA PHE A 170 -12.99 8.35 -14.48
C PHE A 170 -12.67 8.39 -15.98
N HIS A 171 -12.54 7.22 -16.61
CA HIS A 171 -12.36 7.16 -18.06
C HIS A 171 -13.57 7.68 -18.81
N ASP A 172 -14.78 7.23 -18.43
CA ASP A 172 -16.02 7.56 -19.12
C ASP A 172 -16.46 9.02 -18.87
N GLU A 173 -16.08 9.63 -17.74
CA GLU A 173 -16.33 11.05 -17.45
C GLU A 173 -15.77 11.97 -18.53
N THR A 174 -14.57 11.68 -19.02
CA THR A 174 -13.85 12.51 -20.00
C THR A 174 -14.01 12.03 -21.44
N LEU A 175 -14.43 10.79 -21.66
CA LEU A 175 -14.62 10.17 -22.97
C LEU A 175 -16.01 9.49 -23.04
N PRO A 176 -17.12 10.26 -22.99
CA PRO A 176 -18.46 9.71 -22.87
C PRO A 176 -18.99 9.02 -24.12
N GLN A 177 -18.38 9.23 -25.29
CA GLN A 177 -18.82 8.60 -26.56
C GLN A 177 -18.26 7.18 -26.71
N GLN A 178 -19.06 6.25 -27.22
CA GLN A 178 -18.64 4.86 -27.42
C GLN A 178 -17.36 4.70 -28.25
N GLY A 179 -17.14 5.58 -29.26
CA GLY A 179 -15.93 5.58 -30.08
C GLY A 179 -14.67 5.95 -29.32
N ALA A 180 -14.81 6.66 -28.19
CA ALA A 180 -13.67 7.06 -27.36
C ALA A 180 -13.18 5.92 -26.43
N LYS A 181 -14.01 4.90 -26.20
CA LYS A 181 -13.66 3.71 -25.39
C LYS A 181 -12.58 2.83 -26.05
N VAL A 182 -12.31 3.04 -27.32
CA VAL A 182 -11.26 2.36 -28.09
C VAL A 182 -10.15 3.34 -28.54
N ALA A 183 -10.09 4.52 -27.94
CA ALA A 183 -9.10 5.54 -28.32
C ALA A 183 -7.68 5.06 -28.02
N HIS A 184 -6.77 5.25 -28.96
CA HIS A 184 -5.35 4.97 -28.83
C HIS A 184 -4.58 6.13 -28.18
N PHE A 185 -5.16 6.76 -27.19
CA PHE A 185 -4.59 7.82 -26.35
C PHE A 185 -5.45 7.97 -25.07
N CYS A 186 -4.89 8.52 -24.00
CA CYS A 186 -5.67 8.86 -22.82
C CYS A 186 -6.29 10.27 -22.95
N SER A 187 -7.44 10.48 -22.33
CA SER A 187 -8.16 11.78 -22.37
C SER A 187 -7.35 12.94 -21.81
N MET A 188 -6.47 12.69 -20.83
CA MET A 188 -5.62 13.72 -20.23
C MET A 188 -4.61 14.28 -21.23
N CYS A 189 -3.95 13.43 -22.00
CA CYS A 189 -2.89 13.84 -22.93
C CYS A 189 -3.43 14.13 -24.34
N GLY A 190 -4.55 13.55 -24.71
CA GLY A 190 -5.06 13.61 -26.08
C GLY A 190 -4.17 12.91 -27.10
N PRO A 191 -4.54 12.97 -28.41
CA PRO A 191 -3.86 12.19 -29.44
C PRO A 191 -2.43 12.65 -29.76
N HIS A 192 -2.07 13.89 -29.43
CA HIS A 192 -0.78 14.49 -29.83
C HIS A 192 0.29 14.45 -28.72
N PHE A 193 -0.09 14.26 -27.46
CA PHE A 193 0.82 14.35 -26.33
C PHE A 193 0.87 13.05 -25.47
N CYS A 194 0.21 11.98 -25.91
CA CYS A 194 0.25 10.71 -25.21
C CYS A 194 1.62 10.04 -25.43
N SER A 195 2.40 9.90 -24.38
CA SER A 195 3.74 9.30 -24.43
C SER A 195 3.73 7.85 -24.97
N MET A 196 2.71 7.07 -24.63
CA MET A 196 2.56 5.69 -25.15
C MET A 196 2.32 5.67 -26.65
N LYS A 197 1.43 6.56 -27.15
CA LYS A 197 1.19 6.69 -28.58
C LYS A 197 2.46 7.15 -29.32
N ILE A 198 3.11 8.18 -28.83
CA ILE A 198 4.37 8.68 -29.41
C ILE A 198 5.44 7.56 -29.44
N THR A 199 5.54 6.77 -28.37
CA THR A 199 6.46 5.63 -28.32
C THR A 199 6.15 4.58 -29.39
N GLN A 200 4.85 4.27 -29.60
CA GLN A 200 4.43 3.36 -30.67
C GLN A 200 4.76 3.93 -32.05
N ASP A 201 4.38 5.19 -32.31
CA ASP A 201 4.65 5.87 -33.58
C ASP A 201 6.17 5.88 -33.89
N VAL A 202 7.02 6.11 -32.90
CA VAL A 202 8.49 6.05 -33.09
C VAL A 202 8.98 4.64 -33.41
N ARG A 203 8.43 3.61 -32.74
CA ARG A 203 8.78 2.20 -33.00
C ARG A 203 8.34 1.74 -34.39
N ASP A 204 7.17 2.20 -34.82
CA ASP A 204 6.62 1.86 -36.14
C ASP A 204 7.41 2.54 -37.28
N TYR A 205 8.06 3.69 -36.97
CA TYR A 205 8.89 4.42 -37.93
C TYR A 205 10.33 3.85 -38.06
N ALA A 206 10.84 3.20 -37.00
CA ALA A 206 12.22 2.68 -36.94
C ALA A 206 12.36 1.31 -37.60
#